data_7dcd736895a6c50f2e0af898fe1b145a
#
_entry.id   7dcd736895a6c50f2e0af898fe1b145a
#
_cell.length_a   1.000
_cell.length_b   1.000
_cell.length_c   1.000
_cell.angle_alpha   90.00
_cell.angle_beta   90.00
_cell.angle_gamma   90.00
#
_symmetry.space_group_name_H-M   'P 1'
#
loop_
_entity.id
_entity.type
_entity.pdbx_description
1 polymer ?
#
loop_
_entity_poly.entity_id
_entity_poly.type
_entity_poly.pdbx_seq_one_letter_code
_entity_poly.pdbx_strand_id
1 'polypeptide(L)' 'MKDLVVTIAKALVDDPDQVQASEEMEDDTTVIKLTVAKEDMGRIIGKEGRTAKAIRTLINAVSTRNNVKAVLKIVE' A
#
# COMPACT_ATOMS: atom_id res chain seq x y z
N MET A 1 5.35 8.16 -3.91
CA MET A 1 4.89 7.29 -2.80
C MET A 1 4.24 6.00 -3.28
N LYS A 2 3.51 6.07 -4.37
CA LYS A 2 2.95 4.87 -5.00
C LYS A 2 4.01 3.83 -5.31
N ASP A 3 5.17 4.25 -5.82
CA ASP A 3 6.24 3.34 -6.19
C ASP A 3 6.80 2.58 -4.98
N LEU A 4 6.84 3.21 -3.82
CA LEU A 4 7.25 2.55 -2.59
C LEU A 4 6.29 1.41 -2.23
N VAL A 5 5.00 1.67 -2.32
CA VAL A 5 3.96 0.68 -2.03
C VAL A 5 4.07 -0.49 -3.01
N VAL A 6 4.23 -0.20 -4.30
CA VAL A 6 4.37 -1.24 -5.33
C VAL A 6 5.60 -2.11 -5.06
N THR A 7 6.72 -1.49 -4.74
CA THR A 7 7.97 -2.22 -4.45
C THR A 7 7.79 -3.16 -3.27
N ILE A 8 7.18 -2.69 -2.19
CA ILE A 8 6.93 -3.50 -1.01
C ILE A 8 5.98 -4.65 -1.33
N ALA A 9 4.89 -4.36 -2.03
CA ALA A 9 3.88 -5.36 -2.37
C ALA A 9 4.48 -6.46 -3.25
N LYS A 10 5.26 -6.09 -4.26
CA LYS A 10 5.88 -7.07 -5.15
C LYS A 10 6.85 -8.00 -4.43
N ALA A 11 7.46 -7.52 -3.36
CA ALA A 11 8.37 -8.34 -2.57
C ALA A 11 7.63 -9.36 -1.70
N LEU A 12 6.35 -9.14 -1.43
CA LEU A 12 5.56 -9.96 -0.52
C LEU A 12 4.68 -10.99 -1.20
N VAL A 13 4.33 -10.77 -2.47
CA VAL A 13 3.35 -11.61 -3.17
C VAL A 13 4.02 -12.66 -4.03
N ASP A 14 3.27 -13.71 -4.39
CA ASP A 14 3.72 -14.73 -5.31
C ASP A 14 3.52 -14.33 -6.77
N ASP A 15 2.57 -13.45 -7.04
CA ASP A 15 2.24 -13.01 -8.39
C ASP A 15 2.43 -11.50 -8.53
N PRO A 16 3.69 -11.06 -8.66
CA PRO A 16 3.98 -9.62 -8.73
C PRO A 16 3.39 -8.92 -9.96
N ASP A 17 3.09 -9.66 -11.03
CA ASP A 17 2.49 -9.08 -12.22
C ASP A 17 1.06 -8.58 -11.97
N GLN A 18 0.42 -9.06 -10.92
CA GLN A 18 -0.92 -8.63 -10.54
C GLN A 18 -0.92 -7.44 -9.59
N VAL A 19 0.25 -6.99 -9.14
CA VAL A 19 0.33 -5.84 -8.25
C VAL A 19 0.10 -4.56 -9.06
N GLN A 20 -0.90 -3.79 -8.63
CA GLN A 20 -1.21 -2.51 -9.24
C GLN A 20 -1.48 -1.49 -8.14
N ALA A 21 -1.09 -0.27 -8.37
CA ALA A 21 -1.36 0.80 -7.44
C ALA A 21 -1.73 2.07 -8.19
N SER A 22 -2.60 2.86 -7.59
CA SER A 22 -2.97 4.15 -8.13
C SER A 22 -2.95 5.19 -7.02
N GLU A 23 -2.74 6.44 -7.40
CA GLU A 23 -2.80 7.58 -6.48
C GLU A 23 -3.93 8.50 -6.89
N GLU A 24 -4.71 8.93 -5.92
CA GLU A 24 -5.77 9.90 -6.12
C GLU A 24 -5.66 10.94 -5.00
N MET A 25 -6.06 12.17 -5.30
CA MET A 25 -6.17 13.20 -4.29
C MET A 25 -7.61 13.34 -3.85
N GLU A 26 -7.85 13.24 -2.56
CA GLU A 26 -9.14 13.54 -1.94
C GLU A 26 -8.90 14.62 -0.91
N ASP A 27 -9.42 15.82 -1.16
CA ASP A 27 -9.11 17.01 -0.37
C ASP A 27 -7.58 17.20 -0.37
N ASP A 28 -6.95 17.27 0.77
CA ASP A 28 -5.49 17.43 0.86
C ASP A 28 -4.77 16.10 1.11
N THR A 29 -5.47 14.98 0.92
CA THR A 29 -4.93 13.67 1.24
C THR A 29 -4.66 12.87 -0.03
N THR A 30 -3.46 12.32 -0.15
CA THR A 30 -3.12 11.36 -1.21
C THR A 30 -3.65 9.99 -0.80
N VAL A 31 -4.51 9.42 -1.63
CA VAL A 31 -5.05 8.08 -1.40
C VAL A 31 -4.34 7.13 -2.35
N ILE A 32 -3.66 6.14 -1.79
CA ILE A 32 -2.97 5.12 -2.56
C ILE A 32 -3.81 3.86 -2.51
N LYS A 33 -4.29 3.42 -3.67
CA LYS A 33 -5.09 2.20 -3.79
C LYS A 33 -4.21 1.09 -4.31
N LEU A 34 -4.06 0.03 -3.53
CA LEU A 34 -3.25 -1.13 -3.87
C LEU A 34 -4.14 -2.30 -4.21
N THR A 35 -3.89 -2.92 -5.37
CA THR A 35 -4.60 -4.13 -5.82
C THR A 35 -3.59 -5.22 -6.05
N VAL A 36 -3.87 -6.42 -5.57
CA VAL A 36 -3.03 -7.61 -5.77
C VAL A 36 -3.91 -8.77 -6.20
N ALA A 37 -3.29 -9.88 -6.61
CA ALA A 37 -4.03 -11.09 -6.90
C ALA A 37 -4.82 -11.53 -5.68
N LYS A 38 -6.00 -12.07 -5.89
CA LYS A 38 -6.89 -12.48 -4.81
C LYS A 38 -6.18 -13.45 -3.84
N GLU A 39 -5.40 -14.37 -4.39
CA GLU A 39 -4.66 -15.33 -3.60
C GLU A 39 -3.58 -14.70 -2.73
N ASP A 40 -3.14 -13.50 -3.10
CA ASP A 40 -2.08 -12.79 -2.40
C ASP A 40 -2.60 -11.78 -1.36
N MET A 41 -3.92 -11.58 -1.31
CA MET A 41 -4.51 -10.63 -0.35
C MET A 41 -4.12 -10.94 1.08
N GLY A 42 -4.13 -12.22 1.45
CA GLY A 42 -3.75 -12.64 2.79
C GLY A 42 -2.31 -12.30 3.12
N ARG A 43 -1.43 -12.32 2.13
CA ARG A 43 -0.01 -11.97 2.33
C ARG A 43 0.18 -10.48 2.57
N ILE A 44 -0.59 -9.66 1.86
CA ILE A 44 -0.52 -8.21 2.01
C ILE A 44 -1.11 -7.77 3.34
N ILE A 45 -2.25 -8.33 3.71
CA ILE A 45 -2.88 -8.03 5.00
C ILE A 45 -2.02 -8.57 6.13
N GLY A 46 -1.50 -9.79 5.94
CA GLY A 46 -0.66 -10.46 6.92
C GLY A 46 -1.47 -11.01 8.09
N LYS A 47 -0.79 -11.74 8.95
CA LYS A 47 -1.41 -12.32 10.12
C LYS A 47 -1.85 -11.20 11.07
N GLU A 48 -3.13 -11.18 11.39
CA GLU A 48 -3.71 -10.17 12.27
C GLU A 48 -3.52 -8.74 11.76
N GLY A 49 -3.38 -8.59 10.44
CA GLY A 49 -3.21 -7.27 9.83
C GLY A 49 -1.84 -6.65 10.00
N ARG A 50 -0.85 -7.40 10.45
CA ARG A 50 0.48 -6.86 10.76
C ARG A 50 1.21 -6.30 9.55
N THR A 51 1.13 -6.98 8.40
CA THR A 51 1.80 -6.52 7.19
C THR A 51 1.19 -5.22 6.70
N ALA A 52 -0.13 -5.15 6.62
CA ALA A 52 -0.82 -3.93 6.21
C ALA A 52 -0.51 -2.78 7.17
N LYS A 53 -0.47 -3.05 8.46
CA LYS A 53 -0.12 -2.04 9.47
C LYS A 53 1.30 -1.53 9.28
N ALA A 54 2.24 -2.43 8.99
CA ALA A 54 3.64 -2.05 8.75
C ALA A 54 3.75 -1.15 7.52
N ILE A 55 3.06 -1.48 6.44
CA ILE A 55 3.04 -0.67 5.22
C ILE A 55 2.47 0.72 5.52
N ARG A 56 1.37 0.79 6.26
CA ARG A 56 0.76 2.06 6.65
C ARG A 56 1.71 2.90 7.51
N THR A 57 2.45 2.27 8.40
CA THR A 57 3.44 2.95 9.24
C THR A 57 4.54 3.58 8.39
N LEU A 58 5.04 2.85 7.38
CA LEU A 58 6.03 3.38 6.45
C LEU A 58 5.48 4.56 5.66
N ILE A 59 4.25 4.45 5.18
CA ILE A 59 3.59 5.54 4.44
C ILE A 59 3.45 6.78 5.33
N ASN A 60 3.04 6.60 6.57
CA ASN A 60 2.92 7.70 7.52
C ASN A 60 4.26 8.39 7.77
N ALA A 61 5.32 7.60 7.91
CA ALA A 61 6.66 8.16 8.15
C ALA A 61 7.13 9.00 6.96
N VAL A 62 6.95 8.47 5.74
CA VAL A 62 7.33 9.21 4.51
C VAL A 62 6.45 10.43 4.34
N SER A 63 5.15 10.31 4.62
CA SER A 63 4.21 11.42 4.50
C SER A 63 4.57 12.57 5.45
N THR A 64 4.87 12.23 6.69
CA THR A 64 5.28 13.22 7.69
C THR A 64 6.56 13.93 7.27
N ARG A 65 7.54 13.15 6.77
CA ARG A 65 8.81 13.69 6.31
C ARG A 65 8.64 14.67 5.16
N ASN A 66 7.72 14.38 4.25
CA ASN A 66 7.47 15.19 3.06
C ASN A 66 6.36 16.24 3.27
N ASN A 67 5.84 16.31 4.49
CA ASN A 67 4.79 17.28 4.86
C ASN A 67 3.53 17.11 3.98
N VAL A 68 3.15 15.87 3.71
CA VAL A 68 1.93 15.52 2.98
C VAL A 68 1.11 14.54 3.80
N LYS A 69 -0.18 14.42 3.47
CA LYS A 69 -1.04 13.42 4.07
C LYS A 69 -1.26 12.29 3.06
N ALA A 70 -1.11 11.06 3.51
CA ALA A 70 -1.34 9.91 2.65
C ALA A 70 -2.00 8.79 3.43
N VAL A 71 -2.87 8.05 2.74
CA VAL A 71 -3.52 6.86 3.31
C VAL A 71 -3.41 5.72 2.30
N LEU A 72 -3.39 4.50 2.80
CA LEU A 72 -3.36 3.29 1.98
C LEU A 72 -4.71 2.61 2.04
N LYS A 73 -5.25 2.26 0.85
CA LYS A 73 -6.43 1.40 0.74
C LYS A 73 -6.03 0.16 -0.04
N ILE A 74 -6.34 -1.00 0.51
CA ILE A 74 -6.11 -2.27 -0.17
C ILE A 74 -7.45 -2.68 -0.79
N VAL A 75 -7.44 -2.86 -2.11
CA VAL A 75 -8.66 -3.10 -2.89
C VAL A 75 -8.64 -4.52 -3.44
N GLU A 76 -9.75 -5.21 -3.34
CA GLU A 76 -9.90 -6.55 -3.92
C GLU A 76 -10.16 -6.50 -5.42
#